data_301c052d0ce4dbb507c0d0872f9ce92f
#
_entry.id   301c052d0ce4dbb507c0d0872f9ce92f
#
_cell.length_a   1.000
_cell.length_b   1.000
_cell.length_c   1.000
_cell.angle_alpha   90.00
_cell.angle_beta   90.00
_cell.angle_gamma   90.00
#
_symmetry.space_group_name_H-M   'P 1'
#
loop_
_entity.id
_entity.type
_entity.pdbx_description
1 polymer ?
#
loop_
_entity_poly.entity_id
_entity_poly.type
_entity_poly.pdbx_seq_one_letter_code
_entity_poly.pdbx_strand_id
1 'polypeptide(L)'
;MRTKKSRVLSFISLSFALIIMTTLMLGSVVMAAPTSDMLVIDNADMLTKEEEQTIESALNQIYKQTDIEYVVYLAPSLDGKTVEEASLEAGRKLGIGDKEDNTGLLIYVALADREFRMEVGYGLEGVIPDSQAKKIIDCMPSFFKEEKYADGLLAAITKTVSVLNDSGEYTISQDDNYVVETDTDDDDLLVGMIVVIVFIVVLCVISAFVDGGSGSLLSGHYYSSGYSSSSHSSGSFGGGSFGGGGASGGW
;
A
#
# COMPACT_ATOMS: atom_id res chain seq x y z
N MET A 1 44.66 43.88 7.32
CA MET A 1 43.39 43.47 7.91
C MET A 1 42.36 42.87 6.90
N ARG A 2 42.72 42.60 5.67
CA ARG A 2 41.84 42.11 4.59
C ARG A 2 41.72 40.56 4.48
N THR A 3 42.60 39.82 5.08
CA THR A 3 42.71 38.35 4.87
C THR A 3 41.84 37.50 5.77
N LYS A 4 41.38 37.98 6.92
CA LYS A 4 40.50 37.22 7.82
C LYS A 4 39.04 37.20 7.35
N LYS A 5 38.52 38.32 6.81
CA LYS A 5 37.14 38.39 6.28
C LYS A 5 36.91 37.51 5.06
N SER A 6 37.90 37.39 4.16
CA SER A 6 37.75 36.57 2.97
C SER A 6 37.72 35.07 3.27
N ARG A 7 38.49 34.63 4.28
CA ARG A 7 38.47 33.21 4.70
C ARG A 7 37.15 32.82 5.35
N VAL A 8 36.58 33.70 6.20
CA VAL A 8 35.27 33.47 6.84
C VAL A 8 34.15 33.40 5.78
N LEU A 9 34.15 34.31 4.78
CA LEU A 9 33.19 34.24 3.67
C LEU A 9 33.33 32.96 2.86
N SER A 10 34.55 32.47 2.63
CA SER A 10 34.81 31.23 1.90
C SER A 10 34.33 30.01 2.67
N PHE A 11 34.44 29.96 3.97
CA PHE A 11 33.91 28.86 4.81
C PHE A 11 32.40 28.88 4.87
N ILE A 12 31.75 30.03 4.94
CA ILE A 12 30.28 30.17 4.90
C ILE A 12 29.74 29.69 3.54
N SER A 13 30.39 30.08 2.45
CA SER A 13 30.02 29.64 1.11
C SER A 13 30.19 28.12 0.93
N LEU A 14 31.25 27.53 1.48
CA LEU A 14 31.49 26.09 1.39
C LEU A 14 30.49 25.28 2.23
N SER A 15 30.13 25.76 3.43
CA SER A 15 29.13 25.12 4.27
C SER A 15 27.72 25.23 3.66
N PHE A 16 27.40 26.34 3.02
CA PHE A 16 26.11 26.51 2.33
C PHE A 16 25.99 25.60 1.10
N ALA A 17 27.09 25.46 0.34
CA ALA A 17 27.16 24.52 -0.77
C ALA A 17 27.04 23.07 -0.33
N LEU A 18 27.63 22.69 0.82
CA LEU A 18 27.52 21.35 1.39
C LEU A 18 26.09 21.04 1.86
N ILE A 19 25.40 22.00 2.48
CA ILE A 19 24.01 21.87 2.91
C ILE A 19 23.08 21.72 1.70
N ILE A 20 23.29 22.49 0.64
CA ILE A 20 22.50 22.35 -0.60
C ILE A 20 22.76 20.99 -1.25
N MET A 21 23.99 20.51 -1.24
CA MET A 21 24.36 19.21 -1.81
C MET A 21 23.75 18.04 -1.01
N THR A 22 23.69 18.13 0.32
CA THR A 22 23.05 17.12 1.17
C THR A 22 21.53 17.13 1.05
N THR A 23 20.90 18.29 0.92
CA THR A 23 19.45 18.38 0.66
C THR A 23 19.07 17.89 -0.73
N LEU A 24 19.92 18.07 -1.76
CA LEU A 24 19.70 17.50 -3.09
C LEU A 24 19.82 15.96 -3.11
N MET A 25 20.68 15.39 -2.26
CA MET A 25 20.86 13.93 -2.17
C MET A 25 19.74 13.22 -1.38
N LEU A 26 19.06 13.92 -0.44
CA LEU A 26 17.90 13.37 0.27
C LEU A 26 16.59 13.51 -0.53
N GLY A 27 16.60 14.22 -1.66
CA GLY A 27 15.42 14.47 -2.49
C GLY A 27 15.10 13.40 -3.54
N SER A 28 15.71 12.23 -3.50
CA SER A 28 15.25 11.09 -4.30
C SER A 28 14.07 10.41 -3.59
N VAL A 29 12.95 11.13 -3.46
CA VAL A 29 11.66 10.46 -3.34
C VAL A 29 11.50 9.69 -4.65
N VAL A 30 11.73 8.40 -4.58
CA VAL A 30 11.29 7.48 -5.64
C VAL A 30 9.78 7.63 -5.66
N MET A 31 9.26 8.49 -6.54
CA MET A 31 7.88 8.39 -6.95
C MET A 31 7.78 7.04 -7.65
N ALA A 32 7.23 6.06 -6.94
CA ALA A 32 6.71 4.87 -7.58
C ALA A 32 5.80 5.37 -8.70
N ALA A 33 6.07 4.96 -9.92
CA ALA A 33 5.18 5.22 -11.03
C ALA A 33 3.79 4.73 -10.62
N PRO A 34 2.72 5.47 -10.87
CA PRO A 34 1.38 4.98 -10.62
C PRO A 34 1.22 3.69 -11.43
N THR A 35 1.14 2.56 -10.74
CA THR A 35 0.67 1.32 -11.34
C THR A 35 -0.80 1.55 -11.64
N SER A 36 -1.20 1.35 -12.87
CA SER A 36 -2.43 1.86 -13.46
C SER A 36 -3.71 1.13 -13.04
N ASP A 37 -3.64 0.14 -12.16
CA ASP A 37 -4.79 -0.68 -11.82
C ASP A 37 -4.95 -0.76 -10.32
N MET A 38 -6.07 -0.25 -9.80
CA MET A 38 -6.46 -0.38 -8.41
C MET A 38 -6.81 -1.86 -8.12
N LEU A 39 -5.88 -2.57 -7.51
CA LEU A 39 -6.08 -3.97 -7.11
C LEU A 39 -6.92 -4.11 -5.84
N VAL A 40 -7.10 -3.03 -5.08
CA VAL A 40 -8.00 -2.94 -3.92
C VAL A 40 -9.11 -1.94 -4.22
N ILE A 41 -10.36 -2.39 -4.13
CA ILE A 41 -11.56 -1.57 -4.33
C ILE A 41 -12.37 -1.65 -3.04
N ASP A 42 -12.23 -0.67 -2.17
CA ASP A 42 -13.00 -0.59 -0.93
C ASP A 42 -14.17 0.39 -1.06
N ASN A 43 -15.35 -0.14 -1.34
CA ASN A 43 -16.59 0.63 -1.37
C ASN A 43 -17.35 0.57 -0.04
N ALA A 44 -16.83 -0.16 0.92
CA ALA A 44 -17.45 -0.40 2.22
C ALA A 44 -16.77 0.35 3.37
N ASP A 45 -15.68 1.09 3.07
CA ASP A 45 -14.82 1.77 4.05
C ASP A 45 -14.38 0.80 5.19
N MET A 46 -13.98 -0.42 4.80
CA MET A 46 -13.54 -1.48 5.71
C MET A 46 -12.08 -1.35 6.12
N LEU A 47 -11.28 -0.65 5.32
CA LEU A 47 -9.85 -0.53 5.46
C LEU A 47 -9.44 0.92 5.69
N THR A 48 -8.36 1.10 6.45
CA THR A 48 -7.64 2.36 6.46
C THR A 48 -6.82 2.50 5.17
N LYS A 49 -6.35 3.71 4.87
CA LYS A 49 -5.50 3.94 3.68
C LYS A 49 -4.17 3.20 3.75
N GLU A 50 -3.62 3.05 4.91
CA GLU A 50 -2.39 2.31 5.18
C GLU A 50 -2.58 0.81 4.94
N GLU A 51 -3.71 0.25 5.37
CA GLU A 51 -4.09 -1.13 5.11
C GLU A 51 -4.34 -1.40 3.63
N GLU A 52 -5.07 -0.49 2.93
CA GLU A 52 -5.26 -0.55 1.48
C GLU A 52 -3.90 -0.60 0.76
N GLN A 53 -2.98 0.30 1.08
CA GLN A 53 -1.65 0.36 0.46
C GLN A 53 -0.84 -0.92 0.72
N THR A 54 -0.95 -1.48 1.92
CA THR A 54 -0.27 -2.73 2.29
C THR A 54 -0.79 -3.89 1.45
N ILE A 55 -2.11 -4.04 1.36
CA ILE A 55 -2.75 -5.08 0.55
C ILE A 55 -2.42 -4.87 -0.94
N GLU A 56 -2.52 -3.66 -1.44
CA GLU A 56 -2.22 -3.33 -2.83
C GLU A 56 -0.76 -3.63 -3.19
N SER A 57 0.16 -3.35 -2.28
CA SER A 57 1.58 -3.70 -2.44
C SER A 57 1.78 -5.21 -2.58
N ALA A 58 1.07 -6.03 -1.79
CA ALA A 58 1.08 -7.48 -1.87
C ALA A 58 0.59 -8.00 -3.21
N LEU A 59 -0.55 -7.49 -3.62
CA LEU A 59 -1.18 -7.89 -4.87
C LEU A 59 -0.31 -7.50 -6.08
N ASN A 60 0.26 -6.30 -6.06
CA ASN A 60 1.21 -5.83 -7.06
C ASN A 60 2.48 -6.69 -7.14
N GLN A 61 2.94 -7.21 -6.01
CA GLN A 61 4.10 -8.10 -5.97
C GLN A 61 3.79 -9.44 -6.65
N ILE A 62 2.59 -9.99 -6.44
CA ILE A 62 2.12 -11.19 -7.14
C ILE A 62 2.04 -10.91 -8.65
N TYR A 63 1.38 -9.82 -9.04
CA TYR A 63 1.23 -9.45 -10.44
C TYR A 63 2.58 -9.34 -11.17
N LYS A 64 3.54 -8.63 -10.59
CA LYS A 64 4.87 -8.43 -11.19
C LYS A 64 5.67 -9.72 -11.40
N GLN A 65 5.39 -10.76 -10.63
CA GLN A 65 6.14 -12.02 -10.68
C GLN A 65 5.42 -13.12 -11.46
N THR A 66 4.10 -12.97 -11.72
CA THR A 66 3.27 -14.04 -12.27
C THR A 66 2.32 -13.61 -13.37
N ASP A 67 2.14 -12.30 -13.58
CA ASP A 67 1.09 -11.70 -14.42
C ASP A 67 -0.35 -12.07 -13.97
N ILE A 68 -0.54 -12.63 -12.77
CA ILE A 68 -1.86 -12.93 -12.18
C ILE A 68 -2.49 -11.63 -11.70
N GLU A 69 -3.63 -11.26 -12.25
CA GLU A 69 -4.45 -10.14 -11.78
C GLU A 69 -5.28 -10.56 -10.57
N TYR A 70 -4.81 -10.24 -9.37
CA TYR A 70 -5.48 -10.57 -8.12
C TYR A 70 -6.08 -9.30 -7.53
N VAL A 71 -7.42 -9.26 -7.40
CA VAL A 71 -8.17 -8.10 -6.95
C VAL A 71 -8.92 -8.40 -5.66
N VAL A 72 -8.96 -7.42 -4.75
CA VAL A 72 -9.81 -7.41 -3.56
C VAL A 72 -10.93 -6.39 -3.78
N TYR A 73 -12.19 -6.83 -3.65
CA TYR A 73 -13.37 -5.98 -3.78
C TYR A 73 -14.22 -6.04 -2.52
N LEU A 74 -14.33 -4.94 -1.82
CA LEU A 74 -15.10 -4.81 -0.59
C LEU A 74 -16.38 -4.03 -0.89
N ALA A 75 -17.52 -4.69 -0.73
CA ALA A 75 -18.84 -4.14 -1.00
C ALA A 75 -19.60 -3.87 0.32
N PRO A 76 -20.40 -2.81 0.40
CA PRO A 76 -21.22 -2.55 1.58
C PRO A 76 -22.30 -3.65 1.80
N SER A 77 -22.85 -4.21 0.72
CA SER A 77 -23.85 -5.29 0.77
C SER A 77 -23.95 -6.05 -0.55
N LEU A 78 -24.66 -7.16 -0.55
CA LEU A 78 -25.00 -7.95 -1.74
C LEU A 78 -26.18 -7.36 -2.55
N ASP A 79 -26.90 -6.39 -2.01
CA ASP A 79 -28.08 -5.76 -2.62
C ASP A 79 -29.16 -6.77 -3.06
N GLY A 80 -29.31 -7.85 -2.26
CA GLY A 80 -30.30 -8.91 -2.48
C GLY A 80 -29.89 -10.00 -3.48
N LYS A 81 -28.65 -9.97 -3.96
CA LYS A 81 -28.05 -11.05 -4.78
C LYS A 81 -27.44 -12.11 -3.86
N THR A 82 -27.09 -13.27 -4.45
CA THR A 82 -26.18 -14.20 -3.78
C THR A 82 -24.74 -13.71 -3.90
N VAL A 83 -23.86 -14.18 -3.03
CA VAL A 83 -22.43 -13.80 -3.09
C VAL A 83 -21.78 -14.26 -4.40
N GLU A 84 -22.23 -15.40 -4.95
CA GLU A 84 -21.80 -15.93 -6.24
C GLU A 84 -22.19 -15.00 -7.40
N GLU A 85 -23.44 -14.52 -7.40
CA GLU A 85 -23.91 -13.60 -8.44
C GLU A 85 -23.20 -12.26 -8.36
N ALA A 86 -23.05 -11.71 -7.15
CA ALA A 86 -22.43 -10.41 -6.93
C ALA A 86 -20.92 -10.43 -7.29
N SER A 87 -20.19 -11.45 -6.83
CA SER A 87 -18.76 -11.58 -7.11
C SER A 87 -18.46 -11.80 -8.59
N LEU A 88 -19.24 -12.67 -9.23
CA LEU A 88 -19.11 -12.96 -10.66
C LEU A 88 -19.41 -11.73 -11.53
N GLU A 89 -20.46 -10.96 -11.16
CA GLU A 89 -20.78 -9.70 -11.84
C GLU A 89 -19.66 -8.67 -11.66
N ALA A 90 -19.14 -8.54 -10.43
CA ALA A 90 -18.02 -7.64 -10.15
C ALA A 90 -16.77 -8.01 -10.95
N GLY A 91 -16.37 -9.28 -10.94
CA GLY A 91 -15.22 -9.77 -11.67
C GLY A 91 -15.33 -9.56 -13.19
N ARG A 92 -16.51 -9.84 -13.76
CA ARG A 92 -16.76 -9.60 -15.19
C ARG A 92 -16.81 -8.13 -15.56
N LYS A 93 -17.39 -7.30 -14.71
CA LYS A 93 -17.49 -5.85 -14.93
C LYS A 93 -16.12 -5.19 -14.87
N LEU A 94 -15.27 -5.64 -13.97
CA LEU A 94 -13.88 -5.17 -13.87
C LEU A 94 -13.02 -5.74 -14.99
N GLY A 95 -13.36 -6.92 -15.52
CA GLY A 95 -12.59 -7.57 -16.57
C GLY A 95 -11.29 -8.18 -16.05
N ILE A 96 -11.29 -8.67 -14.80
CA ILE A 96 -10.12 -9.19 -14.12
C ILE A 96 -9.57 -10.42 -14.86
N GLY A 97 -8.24 -10.48 -15.01
CA GLY A 97 -7.53 -11.55 -15.70
C GLY A 97 -7.26 -11.25 -17.17
N ASP A 98 -6.24 -11.89 -17.71
CA ASP A 98 -5.90 -11.79 -19.12
C ASP A 98 -6.94 -12.50 -20.00
N LYS A 99 -7.18 -11.98 -21.21
CA LYS A 99 -8.15 -12.54 -22.16
C LYS A 99 -7.76 -13.89 -22.75
N GLU A 100 -6.48 -14.11 -22.87
CA GLU A 100 -5.93 -15.33 -23.49
C GLU A 100 -5.75 -16.41 -22.42
N ASP A 101 -5.14 -16.06 -21.29
CA ASP A 101 -4.76 -16.99 -20.24
C ASP A 101 -5.81 -17.13 -19.13
N ASN A 102 -6.71 -16.14 -18.96
CA ASN A 102 -7.73 -16.09 -17.89
C ASN A 102 -7.17 -16.28 -16.48
N THR A 103 -6.04 -15.63 -16.20
CA THR A 103 -5.29 -15.72 -14.94
C THR A 103 -5.75 -14.66 -13.92
N GLY A 104 -7.04 -14.56 -13.68
CA GLY A 104 -7.63 -13.64 -12.73
C GLY A 104 -8.00 -14.28 -11.40
N LEU A 105 -7.83 -13.56 -10.29
CA LEU A 105 -8.32 -13.91 -8.96
C LEU A 105 -9.10 -12.74 -8.38
N LEU A 106 -10.21 -13.02 -7.70
CA LEU A 106 -10.99 -12.01 -7.00
C LEU A 106 -11.36 -12.51 -5.60
N ILE A 107 -11.04 -11.73 -4.56
CA ILE A 107 -11.71 -11.86 -3.27
C ILE A 107 -12.80 -10.78 -3.20
N TYR A 108 -14.04 -11.21 -3.12
CA TYR A 108 -15.21 -10.37 -2.94
C TYR A 108 -15.72 -10.49 -1.51
N VAL A 109 -15.97 -9.38 -0.82
CA VAL A 109 -16.49 -9.35 0.55
C VAL A 109 -17.69 -8.42 0.61
N ALA A 110 -18.80 -8.88 1.19
CA ALA A 110 -20.00 -8.09 1.46
C ALA A 110 -20.14 -7.88 2.98
N LEU A 111 -19.92 -6.64 3.43
CA LEU A 111 -19.83 -6.32 4.86
C LEU A 111 -21.13 -6.57 5.62
N ALA A 112 -22.25 -6.04 5.12
CA ALA A 112 -23.55 -6.14 5.80
C ALA A 112 -24.09 -7.56 5.87
N ASP A 113 -23.80 -8.37 4.84
CA ASP A 113 -24.26 -9.75 4.72
C ASP A 113 -23.33 -10.72 5.43
N ARG A 114 -22.10 -10.29 5.74
CA ARG A 114 -21.03 -11.12 6.32
C ARG A 114 -20.71 -12.34 5.47
N GLU A 115 -20.69 -12.14 4.19
CA GLU A 115 -20.37 -13.16 3.20
C GLU A 115 -19.18 -12.74 2.36
N PHE A 116 -18.40 -13.70 1.95
CA PHE A 116 -17.27 -13.48 1.04
C PHE A 116 -17.15 -14.66 0.06
N ARG A 117 -16.47 -14.37 -1.06
CA ARG A 117 -16.20 -15.37 -2.09
C ARG A 117 -14.85 -15.12 -2.75
N MET A 118 -14.16 -16.19 -3.08
CA MET A 118 -13.02 -16.18 -3.97
C MET A 118 -13.45 -16.71 -5.33
N GLU A 119 -13.32 -15.90 -6.37
CA GLU A 119 -13.47 -16.31 -7.75
C GLU A 119 -12.11 -16.65 -8.35
N VAL A 120 -12.05 -17.70 -9.11
CA VAL A 120 -10.84 -18.20 -9.77
C VAL A 120 -11.06 -18.22 -11.29
N GLY A 121 -10.16 -17.58 -12.02
CA GLY A 121 -10.16 -17.61 -13.48
C GLY A 121 -9.82 -18.99 -14.03
N TYR A 122 -10.33 -19.33 -15.22
CA TYR A 122 -10.15 -20.64 -15.82
C TYR A 122 -8.68 -21.08 -15.93
N GLY A 123 -7.76 -20.13 -16.21
CA GLY A 123 -6.33 -20.44 -16.32
C GLY A 123 -5.69 -20.91 -15.01
N LEU A 124 -6.33 -20.61 -13.88
CA LEU A 124 -5.81 -20.96 -12.57
C LEU A 124 -6.52 -22.16 -11.92
N GLU A 125 -7.58 -22.70 -12.52
CA GLU A 125 -8.36 -23.82 -11.93
C GLU A 125 -7.51 -25.09 -11.74
N GLY A 126 -6.47 -25.29 -12.57
CA GLY A 126 -5.52 -26.38 -12.43
C GLY A 126 -4.66 -26.30 -11.17
N VAL A 127 -4.34 -25.08 -10.74
CA VAL A 127 -3.50 -24.78 -9.58
C VAL A 127 -4.35 -24.47 -8.33
N ILE A 128 -5.43 -23.71 -8.52
CA ILE A 128 -6.35 -23.31 -7.45
C ILE A 128 -7.76 -23.84 -7.76
N PRO A 129 -8.00 -25.17 -7.68
CA PRO A 129 -9.36 -25.69 -7.77
C PRO A 129 -10.21 -25.23 -6.56
N ASP A 130 -11.53 -25.39 -6.63
CA ASP A 130 -12.49 -24.96 -5.61
C ASP A 130 -12.09 -25.40 -4.18
N SER A 131 -11.55 -26.59 -4.05
CA SER A 131 -11.08 -27.12 -2.76
C SER A 131 -9.89 -26.36 -2.19
N GLN A 132 -9.01 -25.82 -3.02
CA GLN A 132 -7.89 -24.97 -2.61
C GLN A 132 -8.39 -23.54 -2.37
N ALA A 133 -9.25 -23.01 -3.22
CA ALA A 133 -9.90 -21.71 -3.00
C ALA A 133 -10.60 -21.69 -1.63
N LYS A 134 -11.32 -22.76 -1.29
CA LYS A 134 -11.95 -22.91 0.04
C LYS A 134 -10.94 -22.86 1.17
N LYS A 135 -9.83 -23.59 1.07
CA LYS A 135 -8.78 -23.58 2.10
C LYS A 135 -8.11 -22.21 2.24
N ILE A 136 -7.98 -21.46 1.15
CA ILE A 136 -7.41 -20.11 1.16
C ILE A 136 -8.30 -19.20 1.99
N ILE A 137 -9.59 -19.13 1.69
CA ILE A 137 -10.50 -18.19 2.35
C ILE A 137 -10.95 -18.64 3.75
N ASP A 138 -10.78 -19.89 4.13
CA ASP A 138 -11.16 -20.42 5.46
C ASP A 138 -10.36 -19.82 6.62
N CYS A 139 -9.26 -19.11 6.35
CA CYS A 139 -8.54 -18.38 7.38
C CYS A 139 -9.20 -17.02 7.74
N MET A 140 -10.01 -16.43 6.85
CA MET A 140 -10.56 -15.08 7.01
C MET A 140 -11.56 -14.94 8.17
N PRO A 141 -12.49 -15.89 8.44
CA PRO A 141 -13.54 -15.72 9.44
C PRO A 141 -13.04 -15.44 10.86
N SER A 142 -11.88 -15.95 11.25
CA SER A 142 -11.32 -15.71 12.57
C SER A 142 -10.95 -14.23 12.77
N PHE A 143 -10.36 -13.62 11.76
CA PHE A 143 -9.99 -12.21 11.75
C PHE A 143 -11.23 -11.31 11.61
N PHE A 144 -12.13 -11.64 10.69
CA PHE A 144 -13.31 -10.83 10.39
C PHE A 144 -14.30 -10.72 11.55
N LYS A 145 -14.40 -11.75 12.41
CA LYS A 145 -15.15 -11.69 13.67
C LYS A 145 -14.60 -10.68 14.67
N GLU A 146 -13.31 -10.37 14.56
CA GLU A 146 -12.61 -9.38 15.38
C GLU A 146 -12.49 -8.02 14.66
N GLU A 147 -13.17 -7.85 13.51
CA GLU A 147 -13.11 -6.67 12.64
C GLU A 147 -11.70 -6.37 12.08
N LYS A 148 -10.79 -7.36 12.12
CA LYS A 148 -9.45 -7.29 11.55
C LYS A 148 -9.46 -7.68 10.07
N TYR A 149 -10.09 -6.85 9.25
CA TYR A 149 -10.33 -7.18 7.86
C TYR A 149 -9.04 -7.26 7.04
N ALA A 150 -8.14 -6.32 7.24
CA ALA A 150 -6.84 -6.30 6.57
C ALA A 150 -6.02 -7.56 6.86
N ASP A 151 -5.93 -7.97 8.14
CA ASP A 151 -5.19 -9.17 8.54
C ASP A 151 -5.76 -10.43 7.89
N GLY A 152 -7.10 -10.54 7.84
CA GLY A 152 -7.77 -11.66 7.21
C GLY A 152 -7.51 -11.74 5.70
N LEU A 153 -7.53 -10.59 5.01
CA LEU A 153 -7.22 -10.49 3.59
C LEU A 153 -5.75 -10.84 3.31
N LEU A 154 -4.82 -10.28 4.08
CA LEU A 154 -3.39 -10.58 3.96
C LEU A 154 -3.08 -12.05 4.23
N ALA A 155 -3.76 -12.67 5.22
CA ALA A 155 -3.63 -14.10 5.47
C ALA A 155 -4.09 -14.94 4.27
N ALA A 156 -5.21 -14.57 3.62
CA ALA A 156 -5.70 -15.24 2.43
C ALA A 156 -4.73 -15.06 1.24
N ILE A 157 -4.21 -13.84 1.03
CA ILE A 157 -3.23 -13.53 -0.02
C ILE A 157 -1.94 -14.34 0.20
N THR A 158 -1.41 -14.37 1.41
CA THR A 158 -0.22 -15.16 1.77
C THR A 158 -0.44 -16.65 1.48
N LYS A 159 -1.62 -17.16 1.82
CA LYS A 159 -1.97 -18.56 1.55
C LYS A 159 -2.11 -18.86 0.07
N THR A 160 -2.61 -17.91 -0.72
CA THR A 160 -2.63 -17.99 -2.18
C THR A 160 -1.22 -18.11 -2.74
N VAL A 161 -0.29 -17.27 -2.28
CA VAL A 161 1.13 -17.35 -2.68
C VAL A 161 1.73 -18.72 -2.35
N SER A 162 1.42 -19.29 -1.17
CA SER A 162 1.88 -20.62 -0.82
C SER A 162 1.36 -21.69 -1.80
N VAL A 163 0.06 -21.64 -2.14
CA VAL A 163 -0.55 -22.57 -3.09
C VAL A 163 0.07 -22.44 -4.47
N LEU A 164 0.29 -21.22 -4.95
CA LEU A 164 0.94 -20.96 -6.23
C LEU A 164 2.37 -21.51 -6.28
N ASN A 165 3.16 -21.27 -5.23
CA ASN A 165 4.52 -21.79 -5.12
C ASN A 165 4.56 -23.34 -5.03
N ASP A 166 3.63 -23.93 -4.27
CA ASP A 166 3.54 -25.38 -4.10
C ASP A 166 3.17 -26.11 -5.42
N SER A 167 2.53 -25.43 -6.36
CA SER A 167 2.23 -25.98 -7.68
C SER A 167 3.47 -26.25 -8.53
N GLY A 168 4.55 -25.52 -8.26
CA GLY A 168 5.78 -25.54 -9.04
C GLY A 168 5.71 -24.81 -10.38
N GLU A 169 4.56 -24.24 -10.73
CA GLU A 169 4.37 -23.41 -11.94
C GLU A 169 4.80 -21.95 -11.69
N TYR A 170 4.68 -21.49 -10.45
CA TYR A 170 5.00 -20.13 -10.04
C TYR A 170 6.12 -20.14 -9.01
N THR A 171 6.92 -19.08 -8.99
CA THR A 171 7.94 -18.83 -7.96
C THR A 171 7.81 -17.38 -7.51
N ILE A 172 7.08 -17.17 -6.43
CA ILE A 172 6.84 -15.86 -5.84
C ILE A 172 7.71 -15.72 -4.62
N SER A 173 8.71 -14.84 -4.69
CA SER A 173 9.50 -14.45 -3.53
C SER A 173 8.70 -13.41 -2.73
N GLN A 174 8.41 -13.71 -1.48
CA GLN A 174 7.93 -12.70 -0.55
C GLN A 174 9.15 -11.92 -0.09
N ASP A 175 9.18 -10.62 -0.36
CA ASP A 175 10.10 -9.73 0.33
C ASP A 175 9.66 -9.68 1.79
N ASP A 176 10.61 -9.87 2.72
CA ASP A 176 10.38 -9.85 4.19
C ASP A 176 9.84 -8.48 4.71
N ASN A 177 9.50 -7.56 3.82
CA ASN A 177 8.87 -6.28 4.12
C ASN A 177 7.36 -6.37 4.42
N TYR A 178 6.77 -7.56 4.46
CA TYR A 178 5.52 -7.83 5.14
C TYR A 178 5.74 -8.08 6.63
N VAL A 179 6.45 -7.21 7.26
CA VAL A 179 6.31 -7.06 8.71
C VAL A 179 4.95 -6.35 8.87
N VAL A 180 3.97 -7.07 9.41
CA VAL A 180 2.88 -6.42 10.10
C VAL A 180 3.58 -5.55 11.13
N GLU A 181 3.77 -4.28 10.83
CA GLU A 181 4.20 -3.31 11.83
C GLU A 181 3.08 -3.25 12.85
N THR A 182 3.27 -4.07 13.89
CA THR A 182 2.58 -3.81 15.15
C THR A 182 3.07 -2.44 15.57
N ASP A 183 2.13 -1.48 15.61
CA ASP A 183 2.31 -0.12 16.08
C ASP A 183 3.46 -0.01 17.08
N THR A 184 4.56 0.55 16.63
CA THR A 184 5.52 1.23 17.47
C THR A 184 5.81 2.57 16.81
N ASP A 185 4.90 3.51 17.08
CA ASP A 185 4.99 4.94 16.74
C ASP A 185 6.19 5.68 17.36
N ASP A 186 7.22 4.96 17.81
CA ASP A 186 8.33 5.57 18.55
C ASP A 186 9.55 5.90 17.67
N ASP A 187 9.69 5.29 16.48
CA ASP A 187 10.92 5.47 15.68
C ASP A 187 10.89 6.73 14.81
N ASP A 188 9.74 7.17 14.31
CA ASP A 188 9.62 8.42 13.55
C ASP A 188 9.79 9.66 14.46
N LEU A 189 9.38 9.56 15.72
CA LEU A 189 9.59 10.61 16.71
C LEU A 189 11.08 10.73 17.05
N LEU A 190 11.80 9.61 17.10
CA LEU A 190 13.22 9.56 17.43
C LEU A 190 14.08 10.11 16.30
N VAL A 191 13.76 9.75 15.04
CA VAL A 191 14.39 10.32 13.85
C VAL A 191 14.09 11.82 13.74
N GLY A 192 12.85 12.24 13.95
CA GLY A 192 12.47 13.66 14.00
C GLY A 192 13.21 14.42 15.11
N MET A 193 13.31 13.86 16.32
CA MET A 193 14.10 14.46 17.41
C MET A 193 15.59 14.55 17.08
N ILE A 194 16.19 13.52 16.47
CA ILE A 194 17.61 13.55 16.07
C ILE A 194 17.85 14.67 15.05
N VAL A 195 16.98 14.81 14.04
CA VAL A 195 17.08 15.88 13.03
C VAL A 195 16.96 17.26 13.69
N VAL A 196 16.02 17.44 14.61
CA VAL A 196 15.86 18.69 15.36
C VAL A 196 17.08 18.98 16.25
N ILE A 197 17.61 17.99 16.95
CA ILE A 197 18.83 18.14 17.79
C ILE A 197 20.03 18.51 16.93
N VAL A 198 20.24 17.83 15.81
CA VAL A 198 21.33 18.17 14.87
C VAL A 198 21.15 19.59 14.33
N PHE A 199 19.94 20.01 14.02
CA PHE A 199 19.64 21.37 13.56
C PHE A 199 19.92 22.40 14.64
N ILE A 200 19.52 22.15 15.90
CA ILE A 200 19.81 23.02 17.06
C ILE A 200 21.33 23.09 17.30
N VAL A 201 22.05 21.98 17.25
CA VAL A 201 23.50 21.97 17.42
C VAL A 201 24.20 22.80 16.33
N VAL A 202 23.75 22.67 15.07
CA VAL A 202 24.26 23.47 13.95
C VAL A 202 23.96 24.97 14.18
N LEU A 203 22.76 25.31 14.62
CA LEU A 203 22.40 26.70 14.96
C LEU A 203 23.23 27.24 16.15
N CYS A 204 23.46 26.43 17.19
CA CYS A 204 24.31 26.82 18.33
C CYS A 204 25.77 27.05 17.91
N VAL A 205 26.30 26.21 17.02
CA VAL A 205 27.64 26.39 16.46
C VAL A 205 27.70 27.66 15.61
N ILE A 206 26.68 27.95 14.81
CA ILE A 206 26.61 29.19 14.02
C ILE A 206 26.48 30.40 14.95
N SER A 207 25.64 30.34 16.01
CA SER A 207 25.47 31.44 16.96
C SER A 207 26.76 31.73 17.80
N ALA A 208 27.50 30.68 18.13
CA ALA A 208 28.79 30.84 18.82
C ALA A 208 29.87 31.53 17.95
N PHE A 209 29.69 31.52 16.61
CA PHE A 209 30.56 32.21 15.66
C PHE A 209 30.07 33.62 15.28
N VAL A 210 28.83 33.97 15.61
CA VAL A 210 28.20 35.29 15.31
C VAL A 210 27.90 36.01 16.62
N ASP A 211 28.86 36.13 17.52
CA ASP A 211 28.68 37.04 18.68
C ASP A 211 28.80 38.48 18.20
N GLY A 212 27.63 39.13 18.15
CA GLY A 212 27.52 40.54 17.83
C GLY A 212 26.25 40.94 17.15
N GLY A 213 25.11 41.12 17.88
CA GLY A 213 24.02 41.93 17.33
C GLY A 213 22.61 41.39 17.55
N SER A 214 22.07 41.79 18.64
CA SER A 214 20.67 42.15 18.99
C SER A 214 19.59 41.99 17.93
N GLY A 215 18.45 41.35 18.28
CA GLY A 215 17.14 41.93 17.95
C GLY A 215 16.10 41.02 17.33
N SER A 216 15.19 40.56 18.14
CA SER A 216 13.73 40.75 17.97
C SER A 216 12.92 40.00 16.89
N LEU A 217 12.06 39.12 17.42
CA LEU A 217 10.59 38.99 17.21
C LEU A 217 10.00 38.82 15.79
N LEU A 218 9.21 37.81 15.61
CA LEU A 218 7.75 37.80 15.43
C LEU A 218 7.26 36.67 14.50
N SER A 219 6.35 35.98 15.05
CA SER A 219 4.92 35.87 14.69
C SER A 219 4.52 34.80 13.69
N GLY A 220 3.69 33.92 14.17
CA GLY A 220 3.07 32.80 13.49
C GLY A 220 2.04 33.22 12.44
N HIS A 221 1.89 32.31 11.48
CA HIS A 221 0.66 32.23 10.71
C HIS A 221 0.34 30.75 10.47
N TYR A 222 -0.82 30.36 10.98
CA TYR A 222 -1.48 29.10 10.66
C TYR A 222 -2.06 29.17 9.25
N TYR A 223 -1.79 28.17 8.43
CA TYR A 223 -2.56 27.93 7.21
C TYR A 223 -3.27 26.59 7.32
N SER A 224 -4.59 26.68 7.32
CA SER A 224 -5.53 25.59 7.09
C SER A 224 -5.46 25.19 5.61
N SER A 225 -5.13 23.94 5.30
CA SER A 225 -5.28 23.40 3.96
C SER A 225 -6.50 22.49 3.89
N GLY A 226 -7.39 22.85 2.98
CA GLY A 226 -8.63 22.14 2.69
C GLY A 226 -8.37 20.84 1.94
N TYR A 227 -9.21 19.86 2.26
CA TYR A 227 -9.23 18.57 1.59
C TYR A 227 -9.91 18.72 0.22
N SER A 228 -9.21 18.31 -0.83
CA SER A 228 -9.81 18.10 -2.14
C SER A 228 -10.02 16.62 -2.35
N SER A 229 -11.29 16.23 -2.53
CA SER A 229 -11.70 14.89 -2.92
C SER A 229 -11.21 14.60 -4.33
N SER A 230 -10.36 13.58 -4.47
CA SER A 230 -9.95 13.07 -5.77
C SER A 230 -10.99 12.08 -6.28
N SER A 231 -11.52 12.37 -7.47
CA SER A 231 -12.39 11.49 -8.23
C SER A 231 -11.63 10.24 -8.69
N HIS A 232 -12.21 9.07 -8.40
CA HIS A 232 -11.68 7.77 -8.80
C HIS A 232 -11.76 7.62 -10.32
N SER A 233 -10.62 7.46 -10.97
CA SER A 233 -10.56 6.98 -12.35
C SER A 233 -10.58 5.46 -12.32
N SER A 234 -11.59 4.87 -12.95
CA SER A 234 -11.69 3.42 -13.12
C SER A 234 -10.55 2.92 -14.00
N GLY A 235 -9.62 2.13 -13.42
CA GLY A 235 -8.66 1.33 -14.16
C GLY A 235 -9.38 0.31 -15.03
N SER A 236 -8.79 -0.06 -16.16
CA SER A 236 -9.31 -1.11 -17.05
C SER A 236 -8.37 -2.31 -16.95
N PHE A 237 -8.89 -3.44 -16.49
CA PHE A 237 -8.18 -4.72 -16.42
C PHE A 237 -8.15 -5.43 -17.77
N GLY A 238 -7.38 -6.51 -17.90
CA GLY A 238 -7.10 -7.23 -19.13
C GLY A 238 -8.32 -7.90 -19.82
N GLY A 239 -9.43 -8.07 -19.09
CA GLY A 239 -10.69 -8.56 -19.65
C GLY A 239 -10.81 -10.08 -19.71
N GLY A 240 -10.26 -10.79 -18.73
CA GLY A 240 -10.38 -12.22 -18.53
C GLY A 240 -11.81 -12.69 -18.23
N SER A 241 -12.01 -14.00 -18.14
CA SER A 241 -13.31 -14.63 -17.93
C SER A 241 -13.31 -15.51 -16.68
N PHE A 242 -14.31 -15.32 -15.84
CA PHE A 242 -14.59 -16.20 -14.71
C PHE A 242 -15.71 -17.18 -15.09
N GLY A 243 -15.49 -18.48 -14.81
CA GLY A 243 -16.43 -19.56 -15.09
C GLY A 243 -17.35 -19.93 -13.92
N GLY A 244 -17.15 -19.26 -12.78
CA GLY A 244 -17.83 -19.60 -11.54
C GLY A 244 -17.07 -20.62 -10.68
N GLY A 245 -15.82 -20.95 -11.02
CA GLY A 245 -14.89 -21.65 -10.12
C GLY A 245 -14.56 -20.79 -8.93
N GLY A 246 -14.34 -21.40 -7.75
CA GLY A 246 -14.04 -20.67 -6.52
C GLY A 246 -14.73 -21.23 -5.29
N ALA A 247 -14.75 -20.45 -4.22
CA ALA A 247 -15.38 -20.87 -2.96
C ALA A 247 -16.00 -19.71 -2.20
N SER A 248 -17.08 -19.98 -1.48
CA SER A 248 -17.79 -19.01 -0.63
C SER A 248 -17.62 -19.33 0.85
N GLY A 249 -17.76 -18.30 1.69
CA GLY A 249 -17.75 -18.39 3.14
C GLY A 249 -18.43 -17.21 3.80
N GLY A 250 -18.47 -17.20 5.15
CA GLY A 250 -19.04 -16.14 5.95
C GLY A 250 -18.46 -16.12 7.37
N TRP A 251 -18.81 -15.07 8.17
CA TRP A 251 -18.29 -14.88 9.54
C TRP A 251 -19.34 -14.34 10.51
#